data_6c8b56d2f72cd645951d4e76e875da33
#
_entry.id   6c8b56d2f72cd645951d4e76e875da33
#
_cell.length_a   1.000
_cell.length_b   1.000
_cell.length_c   1.000
_cell.angle_alpha   90.00
_cell.angle_beta   90.00
_cell.angle_gamma   90.00
#
_symmetry.space_group_name_H-M   'P 1'
#
loop_
_entity.id
_entity.type
_entity.pdbx_description
1 polymer ?
#
loop_
_entity_poly.entity_id
_entity_poly.type
_entity_poly.pdbx_seq_one_letter_code
_entity_poly.pdbx_strand_id
1 'polypeptide(L)'
;KIARLRTEDFLNPIWRDLYNADNMPIDLIISPELEVARSIERQLKAPGAYDVVPFLNDEIELLSLVINEKCPLVDTSLINIHELFQENAVTDKNLRASILGISRDEKLFIPKKQDTLIQGDHIYILVDKNHVKRAMSAFGYDEKPIKKIIIIGGGNIGFNLAKDLEKYQTEISVSIVESNEDRSKYIADQLSNTLVLNGDGLDQDLLDEANIKDADLLLALTNDDETNIIISAVARKNKCESIIIVNNSEYNKLKDVLGISKVVDPRKITVSKILKHIHKGKIESVFAIDNN
;
A
#
# COMPACT_ATOMS: atom_id res chain seq x y z
N LYS A 1 7.00 -16.42 21.26
CA LYS A 1 5.52 -16.54 21.09
C LYS A 1 5.01 -15.33 20.31
N ILE A 2 4.00 -15.56 19.42
CA ILE A 2 3.41 -14.50 18.60
C ILE A 2 1.95 -14.34 19.02
N ALA A 3 1.51 -13.10 19.27
CA ALA A 3 0.12 -12.78 19.54
C ALA A 3 -0.45 -11.95 18.38
N ARG A 4 -1.68 -12.26 17.98
CA ARG A 4 -2.48 -11.46 17.07
C ARG A 4 -3.51 -10.67 17.86
N LEU A 5 -3.49 -9.35 17.74
CA LEU A 5 -4.45 -8.45 18.37
C LEU A 5 -5.22 -7.68 17.29
N ARG A 6 -6.53 -7.53 17.48
CA ARG A 6 -7.40 -6.79 16.56
C ARG A 6 -7.58 -5.32 16.93
N THR A 7 -7.29 -4.97 18.19
CA THR A 7 -7.47 -3.62 18.72
C THR A 7 -6.15 -3.03 19.16
N GLU A 8 -5.98 -1.72 18.96
CA GLU A 8 -4.79 -0.98 19.36
C GLU A 8 -4.65 -0.84 20.88
N ASP A 9 -5.75 -0.95 21.63
CA ASP A 9 -5.76 -0.73 23.08
C ASP A 9 -4.67 -1.54 23.80
N PHE A 10 -4.49 -2.80 23.39
CA PHE A 10 -3.46 -3.69 23.96
C PHE A 10 -2.04 -3.43 23.43
N LEU A 11 -1.86 -2.56 22.44
CA LEU A 11 -0.54 -2.11 21.97
C LEU A 11 -0.05 -0.90 22.76
N ASN A 12 -0.89 -0.31 23.60
CA ASN A 12 -0.53 0.83 24.43
C ASN A 12 0.63 0.43 25.37
N PRO A 13 1.65 1.30 25.54
CA PRO A 13 2.77 1.09 26.46
C PRO A 13 2.36 0.71 27.89
N ILE A 14 1.17 1.09 28.33
CA ILE A 14 0.63 0.74 29.66
C ILE A 14 0.51 -0.78 29.88
N TRP A 15 0.35 -1.54 28.79
CA TRP A 15 0.24 -3.01 28.82
C TRP A 15 1.58 -3.72 28.61
N ARG A 16 2.69 -2.97 28.50
CA ARG A 16 4.01 -3.54 28.21
C ARG A 16 4.46 -4.55 29.28
N ASP A 17 4.11 -4.29 30.53
CA ASP A 17 4.44 -5.19 31.64
C ASP A 17 3.65 -6.49 31.60
N LEU A 18 2.48 -6.51 30.98
CA LEU A 18 1.70 -7.73 30.79
C LEU A 18 2.41 -8.72 29.85
N TYR A 19 3.18 -8.22 28.89
CA TYR A 19 3.84 -9.01 27.84
C TYR A 19 5.29 -9.36 28.13
N ASN A 20 5.75 -9.16 29.37
CA ASN A 20 7.11 -9.50 29.77
C ASN A 20 7.25 -11.02 30.07
N ALA A 21 8.51 -11.45 30.30
CA ALA A 21 8.84 -12.85 30.54
C ALA A 21 8.17 -13.46 31.78
N ASP A 22 7.85 -12.63 32.77
CA ASP A 22 7.33 -13.09 34.07
C ASP A 22 5.80 -13.29 34.04
N ASN A 23 5.08 -12.56 33.15
CA ASN A 23 3.63 -12.63 33.04
C ASN A 23 3.21 -13.44 31.81
N MET A 24 3.20 -12.81 30.66
CA MET A 24 2.81 -13.42 29.37
C MET A 24 3.91 -13.19 28.34
N PRO A 25 4.90 -14.09 28.22
CA PRO A 25 6.04 -13.88 27.32
C PRO A 25 5.58 -13.90 25.85
N ILE A 26 5.40 -12.71 25.27
CA ILE A 26 5.06 -12.50 23.87
C ILE A 26 6.25 -11.82 23.21
N ASP A 27 6.82 -12.47 22.20
CA ASP A 27 8.00 -11.97 21.47
C ASP A 27 7.58 -11.00 20.37
N LEU A 28 6.39 -11.16 19.81
CA LEU A 28 5.86 -10.33 18.72
C LEU A 28 4.34 -10.20 18.86
N ILE A 29 3.87 -8.96 18.82
CA ILE A 29 2.46 -8.63 18.71
C ILE A 29 2.20 -8.14 17.29
N ILE A 30 1.19 -8.70 16.63
CA ILE A 30 0.79 -8.31 15.28
C ILE A 30 -0.66 -7.86 15.32
N SER A 31 -0.94 -6.66 14.81
CA SER A 31 -2.28 -6.23 14.43
C SER A 31 -2.36 -6.24 12.90
N PRO A 32 -3.01 -7.23 12.29
CA PRO A 32 -3.16 -7.28 10.84
C PRO A 32 -3.82 -6.02 10.28
N GLU A 33 -4.78 -5.49 11.00
CA GLU A 33 -5.54 -4.32 10.62
C GLU A 33 -4.62 -3.08 10.49
N LEU A 34 -3.72 -2.89 11.44
CA LEU A 34 -2.71 -1.82 11.38
C LEU A 34 -1.68 -2.03 10.27
N GLU A 35 -1.22 -3.27 10.09
CA GLU A 35 -0.24 -3.56 9.04
C GLU A 35 -0.85 -3.34 7.64
N VAL A 36 -2.14 -3.65 7.46
CA VAL A 36 -2.88 -3.35 6.22
C VAL A 36 -3.01 -1.85 6.02
N ALA A 37 -3.44 -1.08 7.04
CA ALA A 37 -3.54 0.37 6.96
C ALA A 37 -2.20 1.01 6.57
N ARG A 38 -1.10 0.60 7.20
CA ARG A 38 0.25 1.05 6.87
C ARG A 38 0.70 0.65 5.45
N SER A 39 0.29 -0.54 4.99
CA SER A 39 0.57 -0.98 3.61
C SER A 39 -0.13 -0.08 2.60
N ILE A 40 -1.40 0.25 2.84
CA ILE A 40 -2.16 1.17 2.00
C ILE A 40 -1.51 2.57 2.05
N GLU A 41 -1.17 3.09 3.22
CA GLU A 41 -0.51 4.39 3.36
C GLU A 41 0.80 4.48 2.53
N ARG A 42 1.61 3.42 2.53
CA ARG A 42 2.81 3.38 1.68
C ARG A 42 2.49 3.42 0.20
N GLN A 43 1.43 2.73 -0.23
CA GLN A 43 0.98 2.78 -1.63
C GLN A 43 0.50 4.18 -2.04
N LEU A 44 -0.07 4.96 -1.12
CA LEU A 44 -0.44 6.36 -1.38
C LEU A 44 0.78 7.25 -1.65
N LYS A 45 1.94 6.93 -1.08
CA LYS A 45 3.20 7.66 -1.28
C LYS A 45 3.88 7.35 -2.62
N ALA A 46 3.57 6.20 -3.21
CA ALA A 46 4.10 5.76 -4.51
C ALA A 46 2.96 5.32 -5.45
N PRO A 47 2.08 6.25 -5.85
CA PRO A 47 1.01 5.93 -6.79
C PRO A 47 1.60 5.38 -8.07
N GLY A 48 0.97 4.35 -8.66
CA GLY A 48 1.52 3.62 -9.81
C GLY A 48 2.47 2.46 -9.47
N ALA A 49 3.08 2.41 -8.28
CA ALA A 49 3.79 1.22 -7.83
C ALA A 49 2.83 0.04 -7.65
N TYR A 50 3.26 -1.14 -8.10
CA TYR A 50 2.50 -2.37 -7.89
C TYR A 50 2.53 -2.78 -6.41
N ASP A 51 3.70 -2.67 -5.79
CA ASP A 51 3.91 -2.93 -4.37
C ASP A 51 5.00 -2.02 -3.79
N VAL A 52 4.89 -1.73 -2.48
CA VAL A 52 5.83 -0.89 -1.74
C VAL A 52 6.14 -1.57 -0.41
N VAL A 53 7.36 -2.02 -0.25
CA VAL A 53 7.77 -2.80 0.91
C VAL A 53 8.94 -2.14 1.65
N PRO A 54 8.78 -1.88 2.96
CA PRO A 54 9.82 -1.21 3.74
C PRO A 54 10.94 -2.16 4.16
N PHE A 55 12.16 -1.64 4.09
CA PHE A 55 13.39 -2.26 4.58
C PHE A 55 14.12 -1.35 5.57
N LEU A 56 15.07 -1.90 6.32
CA LEU A 56 15.97 -1.15 7.21
C LEU A 56 15.22 -0.14 8.09
N ASN A 57 14.21 -0.62 8.83
CA ASN A 57 13.39 0.24 9.70
C ASN A 57 12.75 1.43 8.96
N ASP A 58 12.21 1.18 7.77
CA ASP A 58 11.57 2.15 6.89
C ASP A 58 12.51 3.24 6.32
N GLU A 59 13.82 2.99 6.25
CA GLU A 59 14.76 3.92 5.61
C GLU A 59 14.91 3.69 4.11
N ILE A 60 14.69 2.45 3.68
CA ILE A 60 14.72 2.02 2.28
C ILE A 60 13.39 1.39 1.93
N GLU A 61 12.90 1.61 0.73
CA GLU A 61 11.71 0.97 0.20
C GLU A 61 12.07 0.11 -1.02
N LEU A 62 11.52 -1.08 -1.10
CA LEU A 62 11.49 -1.88 -2.32
C LEU A 62 10.20 -1.55 -3.05
N LEU A 63 10.34 -0.99 -4.23
CA LEU A 63 9.22 -0.72 -5.13
C LEU A 63 9.16 -1.80 -6.20
N SER A 64 7.97 -2.25 -6.52
CA SER A 64 7.69 -3.06 -7.70
C SER A 64 6.98 -2.22 -8.74
N LEU A 65 7.54 -2.10 -9.94
CA LEU A 65 7.04 -1.28 -11.04
C LEU A 65 6.93 -2.10 -12.32
N VAL A 66 5.96 -1.76 -13.17
CA VAL A 66 5.88 -2.29 -14.53
C VAL A 66 6.42 -1.26 -15.50
N ILE A 67 7.36 -1.64 -16.35
CA ILE A 67 7.86 -0.75 -17.39
C ILE A 67 6.79 -0.59 -18.47
N ASN A 68 6.17 0.58 -18.51
CA ASN A 68 5.14 0.93 -19.49
C ASN A 68 5.72 1.78 -20.64
N GLU A 69 4.89 2.07 -21.62
CA GLU A 69 5.27 2.87 -22.79
C GLU A 69 5.72 4.30 -22.48
N LYS A 70 5.36 4.85 -21.31
CA LYS A 70 5.75 6.19 -20.86
C LYS A 70 7.10 6.22 -20.17
N CYS A 71 7.69 5.04 -19.90
CA CYS A 71 8.97 4.96 -19.20
C CYS A 71 10.10 5.47 -20.11
N PRO A 72 10.81 6.56 -19.74
CA PRO A 72 11.89 7.10 -20.56
C PRO A 72 13.14 6.22 -20.61
N LEU A 73 13.19 5.16 -19.77
CA LEU A 73 14.31 4.25 -19.63
C LEU A 73 14.12 2.94 -20.42
N VAL A 74 13.07 2.83 -21.25
CA VAL A 74 12.90 1.70 -22.18
C VAL A 74 14.10 1.63 -23.12
N ASP A 75 14.55 0.42 -23.44
CA ASP A 75 15.71 0.12 -24.28
C ASP A 75 17.05 0.69 -23.77
N THR A 76 17.09 1.12 -22.50
CA THR A 76 18.31 1.62 -21.86
C THR A 76 18.98 0.52 -21.05
N SER A 77 20.32 0.39 -21.18
CA SER A 77 21.10 -0.56 -20.41
C SER A 77 21.17 -0.16 -18.92
N LEU A 78 21.25 -1.14 -18.03
CA LEU A 78 21.29 -0.86 -16.58
C LEU A 78 22.55 -0.08 -16.17
N ILE A 79 23.67 -0.21 -16.90
CA ILE A 79 24.85 0.60 -16.63
C ILE A 79 24.57 2.08 -16.89
N ASN A 80 23.91 2.41 -18.00
CA ASN A 80 23.56 3.79 -18.34
C ASN A 80 22.53 4.36 -17.35
N ILE A 81 21.55 3.55 -16.93
CA ILE A 81 20.58 3.93 -15.89
C ILE A 81 21.29 4.24 -14.58
N HIS A 82 22.25 3.40 -14.19
CA HIS A 82 23.03 3.64 -12.99
C HIS A 82 23.84 4.94 -13.07
N GLU A 83 24.47 5.21 -14.21
CA GLU A 83 25.20 6.45 -14.47
C GLU A 83 24.29 7.67 -14.38
N LEU A 84 23.11 7.62 -15.01
CA LEU A 84 22.10 8.68 -14.91
C LEU A 84 21.66 8.98 -13.47
N PHE A 85 21.57 7.94 -12.63
CA PHE A 85 21.23 8.12 -11.23
C PHE A 85 22.38 8.74 -10.42
N GLN A 86 23.63 8.60 -10.87
CA GLN A 86 24.84 9.10 -10.20
C GLN A 86 25.30 10.47 -10.75
N GLU A 87 24.99 10.84 -11.98
CA GLU A 87 25.52 12.05 -12.67
C GLU A 87 25.22 13.38 -11.95
N ASN A 88 24.29 13.38 -10.99
CA ASN A 88 23.94 14.57 -10.23
C ASN A 88 24.67 14.66 -8.86
N ALA A 89 25.84 14.01 -8.72
CA ALA A 89 26.60 13.89 -7.47
C ALA A 89 27.03 15.23 -6.84
N VAL A 90 27.19 16.28 -7.66
CA VAL A 90 27.74 17.57 -7.17
C VAL A 90 26.68 18.43 -6.44
N THR A 91 25.37 18.11 -6.55
CA THR A 91 24.28 18.96 -6.05
C THR A 91 23.37 18.27 -5.03
N ASP A 92 23.80 17.18 -4.39
CA ASP A 92 22.95 16.32 -3.52
C ASP A 92 21.69 15.79 -4.24
N LYS A 93 21.75 15.75 -5.57
CA LYS A 93 20.65 15.31 -6.46
C LYS A 93 20.76 13.87 -6.92
N ASN A 94 21.68 13.09 -6.35
CA ASN A 94 21.79 11.67 -6.68
C ASN A 94 20.49 10.96 -6.37
N LEU A 95 20.02 10.17 -7.30
CA LEU A 95 18.94 9.25 -7.06
C LEU A 95 19.50 7.99 -6.39
N ARG A 96 19.27 7.83 -5.09
CA ARG A 96 19.65 6.61 -4.37
C ARG A 96 18.64 5.50 -4.66
N ALA A 97 18.83 4.86 -5.81
CA ALA A 97 18.01 3.76 -6.27
C ALA A 97 18.88 2.69 -6.94
N SER A 98 18.46 1.42 -6.83
CA SER A 98 19.15 0.29 -7.47
C SER A 98 18.13 -0.77 -7.90
N ILE A 99 18.24 -1.23 -9.15
CA ILE A 99 17.41 -2.33 -9.66
C ILE A 99 18.00 -3.65 -9.16
N LEU A 100 17.21 -4.40 -8.39
CA LEU A 100 17.60 -5.69 -7.82
C LEU A 100 17.22 -6.87 -8.69
N GLY A 101 16.09 -6.78 -9.36
CA GLY A 101 15.54 -7.90 -10.11
C GLY A 101 14.65 -7.41 -11.24
N ILE A 102 14.53 -8.24 -12.25
CA ILE A 102 13.60 -8.07 -13.36
C ILE A 102 12.83 -9.37 -13.53
N SER A 103 11.49 -9.29 -13.58
CA SER A 103 10.64 -10.39 -14.01
C SER A 103 10.17 -10.09 -15.43
N ARG A 104 10.52 -10.97 -16.36
CA ARG A 104 10.20 -10.91 -17.77
C ARG A 104 9.65 -12.25 -18.21
N ASP A 105 8.49 -12.26 -18.87
CA ASP A 105 7.81 -13.51 -19.26
C ASP A 105 7.68 -14.50 -18.08
N GLU A 106 7.22 -13.98 -16.93
CA GLU A 106 7.04 -14.72 -15.67
C GLU A 106 8.33 -15.32 -15.09
N LYS A 107 9.51 -14.93 -15.59
CA LYS A 107 10.80 -15.39 -15.07
C LYS A 107 11.54 -14.27 -14.37
N LEU A 108 11.74 -14.44 -13.06
CA LEU A 108 12.55 -13.53 -12.26
C LEU A 108 14.04 -13.84 -12.43
N PHE A 109 14.85 -12.81 -12.69
CA PHE A 109 16.30 -12.92 -12.75
C PHE A 109 16.99 -11.69 -12.14
N ILE A 110 18.23 -11.88 -11.69
CA ILE A 110 19.10 -10.80 -11.24
C ILE A 110 19.77 -10.22 -12.50
N PRO A 111 19.50 -8.96 -12.85
CA PRO A 111 20.00 -8.39 -14.08
C PRO A 111 21.50 -8.09 -14.01
N LYS A 112 22.15 -8.16 -15.18
CA LYS A 112 23.54 -7.76 -15.39
C LYS A 112 23.59 -6.31 -15.90
N LYS A 113 24.76 -5.68 -15.79
CA LYS A 113 24.97 -4.30 -16.20
C LYS A 113 24.61 -4.00 -17.68
N GLN A 114 24.74 -4.99 -18.56
CA GLN A 114 24.46 -4.87 -19.99
C GLN A 114 23.00 -5.15 -20.36
N ASP A 115 22.23 -5.72 -19.43
CA ASP A 115 20.81 -5.98 -19.68
C ASP A 115 20.07 -4.65 -19.86
N THR A 116 19.09 -4.65 -20.76
CA THR A 116 18.23 -3.51 -21.04
C THR A 116 16.85 -3.70 -20.45
N LEU A 117 16.23 -2.60 -20.04
CA LEU A 117 14.82 -2.58 -19.70
C LEU A 117 13.97 -2.61 -20.97
N ILE A 118 12.95 -3.44 -21.00
CA ILE A 118 11.97 -3.47 -22.08
C ILE A 118 10.57 -3.22 -21.55
N GLN A 119 9.68 -2.77 -22.42
CA GLN A 119 8.27 -2.61 -22.08
C GLN A 119 7.68 -3.95 -21.63
N GLY A 120 6.91 -3.92 -20.55
CA GLY A 120 6.31 -5.11 -19.94
C GLY A 120 7.15 -5.75 -18.83
N ASP A 121 8.42 -5.36 -18.66
CA ASP A 121 9.22 -5.82 -17.52
C ASP A 121 8.58 -5.43 -16.20
N HIS A 122 8.50 -6.35 -15.24
CA HIS A 122 8.28 -6.05 -13.84
C HIS A 122 9.64 -5.88 -13.16
N ILE A 123 9.93 -4.70 -12.67
CA ILE A 123 11.21 -4.39 -12.02
C ILE A 123 11.04 -4.23 -10.51
N TYR A 124 12.06 -4.66 -9.78
CA TYR A 124 12.18 -4.51 -8.34
C TYR A 124 13.33 -3.57 -8.04
N ILE A 125 13.03 -2.39 -7.47
CA ILE A 125 14.02 -1.35 -7.18
C ILE A 125 14.09 -1.06 -5.69
N LEU A 126 15.30 -1.01 -5.13
CA LEU A 126 15.53 -0.43 -3.80
C LEU A 126 15.71 1.08 -3.93
N VAL A 127 15.02 1.83 -3.10
CA VAL A 127 15.03 3.28 -3.13
C VAL A 127 15.10 3.83 -1.71
N ASP A 128 15.92 4.86 -1.48
CA ASP A 128 15.86 5.66 -0.26
C ASP A 128 14.44 6.26 -0.12
N LYS A 129 13.84 6.16 1.07
CA LYS A 129 12.46 6.65 1.32
C LYS A 129 12.21 8.09 0.89
N ASN A 130 13.25 8.94 0.98
CA ASN A 130 13.16 10.35 0.58
C ASN A 130 13.23 10.54 -0.93
N HIS A 131 13.62 9.51 -1.67
CA HIS A 131 13.79 9.54 -3.12
C HIS A 131 12.69 8.80 -3.89
N VAL A 132 11.70 8.22 -3.21
CA VAL A 132 10.62 7.43 -3.83
C VAL A 132 9.94 8.20 -4.97
N LYS A 133 9.49 9.42 -4.72
CA LYS A 133 8.83 10.24 -5.75
C LYS A 133 9.73 10.49 -6.96
N ARG A 134 11.02 10.74 -6.75
CA ARG A 134 12.00 10.95 -7.85
C ARG A 134 12.25 9.67 -8.63
N ALA A 135 12.32 8.53 -7.92
CA ALA A 135 12.45 7.23 -8.56
C ALA A 135 11.23 6.93 -9.44
N MET A 136 10.02 7.13 -8.92
CA MET A 136 8.78 6.96 -9.68
C MET A 136 8.80 7.81 -10.95
N SER A 137 9.14 9.09 -10.84
CA SER A 137 9.23 10.00 -11.99
C SER A 137 10.30 9.56 -13.01
N ALA A 138 11.47 9.07 -12.56
CA ALA A 138 12.51 8.56 -13.45
C ALA A 138 12.05 7.37 -14.31
N PHE A 139 11.10 6.57 -13.79
CA PHE A 139 10.49 5.46 -14.54
C PHE A 139 9.18 5.84 -15.26
N GLY A 140 8.87 7.16 -15.36
CA GLY A 140 7.71 7.65 -16.09
C GLY A 140 6.38 7.61 -15.31
N TYR A 141 6.45 7.47 -14.00
CA TYR A 141 5.30 7.52 -13.10
C TYR A 141 5.16 8.91 -12.48
N ASP A 142 4.75 9.88 -13.28
CA ASP A 142 4.46 11.27 -12.86
C ASP A 142 2.97 11.43 -12.53
N GLU A 143 2.47 10.58 -11.64
CA GLU A 143 1.07 10.63 -11.24
C GLU A 143 0.79 11.85 -10.36
N LYS A 144 -0.43 12.38 -10.50
CA LYS A 144 -0.90 13.47 -9.64
C LYS A 144 -0.93 13.00 -8.18
N PRO A 145 -0.55 13.87 -7.23
CA PRO A 145 -0.67 13.54 -5.82
C PRO A 145 -2.14 13.29 -5.48
N ILE A 146 -2.40 12.21 -4.75
CA ILE A 146 -3.71 11.89 -4.22
C ILE A 146 -4.08 12.93 -3.16
N LYS A 147 -5.22 13.60 -3.33
CA LYS A 147 -5.72 14.63 -2.43
C LYS A 147 -7.09 14.34 -1.86
N LYS A 148 -7.90 13.54 -2.56
CA LYS A 148 -9.27 13.22 -2.15
C LYS A 148 -9.45 11.71 -2.10
N ILE A 149 -9.69 11.18 -0.92
CA ILE A 149 -9.85 9.75 -0.66
C ILE A 149 -11.25 9.49 -0.12
N ILE A 150 -11.93 8.51 -0.70
CA ILE A 150 -13.16 7.94 -0.14
C ILE A 150 -12.84 6.56 0.42
N ILE A 151 -13.19 6.31 1.67
CA ILE A 151 -13.04 5.02 2.35
C ILE A 151 -14.43 4.42 2.53
N ILE A 152 -14.68 3.26 1.97
CA ILE A 152 -15.88 2.47 2.22
C ILE A 152 -15.55 1.40 3.25
N GLY A 153 -16.18 1.51 4.43
CA GLY A 153 -15.93 0.67 5.59
C GLY A 153 -15.08 1.36 6.67
N GLY A 154 -15.75 1.83 7.72
CA GLY A 154 -15.15 2.46 8.91
C GLY A 154 -14.70 1.45 9.97
N GLY A 155 -14.42 0.20 9.59
CA GLY A 155 -13.83 -0.81 10.46
C GLY A 155 -12.45 -0.39 10.98
N ASN A 156 -11.74 -1.30 11.65
CA ASN A 156 -10.43 -0.98 12.24
C ASN A 156 -9.40 -0.51 11.20
N ILE A 157 -9.42 -1.09 9.98
CA ILE A 157 -8.49 -0.68 8.92
C ILE A 157 -8.80 0.74 8.45
N GLY A 158 -10.06 1.00 8.04
CA GLY A 158 -10.47 2.29 7.50
C GLY A 158 -10.33 3.43 8.52
N PHE A 159 -10.73 3.17 9.76
CA PHE A 159 -10.59 4.14 10.85
C PHE A 159 -9.12 4.49 11.14
N ASN A 160 -8.25 3.48 11.29
CA ASN A 160 -6.84 3.72 11.58
C ASN A 160 -6.14 4.43 10.43
N LEU A 161 -6.44 4.06 9.19
CA LEU A 161 -5.91 4.75 8.02
C LEU A 161 -6.34 6.22 7.99
N ALA A 162 -7.63 6.51 8.19
CA ALA A 162 -8.12 7.90 8.23
C ALA A 162 -7.44 8.71 9.33
N LYS A 163 -7.30 8.13 10.53
CA LYS A 163 -6.61 8.75 11.67
C LYS A 163 -5.15 9.09 11.36
N ASP A 164 -4.42 8.17 10.71
CA ASP A 164 -3.04 8.40 10.32
C ASP A 164 -2.94 9.45 9.20
N LEU A 165 -3.86 9.45 8.23
CA LEU A 165 -3.93 10.47 7.17
C LEU A 165 -4.19 11.86 7.75
N GLU A 166 -5.14 12.02 8.66
CA GLU A 166 -5.38 13.31 9.34
C GLU A 166 -4.14 13.82 10.06
N LYS A 167 -3.42 12.92 10.73
CA LYS A 167 -2.28 13.28 11.56
C LYS A 167 -1.03 13.64 10.77
N TYR A 168 -0.76 12.91 9.69
CA TYR A 168 0.53 12.98 8.99
C TYR A 168 0.45 13.52 7.56
N GLN A 169 -0.74 13.61 6.99
CA GLN A 169 -0.97 14.03 5.61
C GLN A 169 -2.15 15.01 5.50
N THR A 170 -2.01 16.14 6.16
CA THR A 170 -3.08 17.17 6.31
C THR A 170 -3.57 17.77 4.99
N GLU A 171 -2.88 17.52 3.87
CA GLU A 171 -3.31 17.94 2.54
C GLU A 171 -4.33 16.99 1.89
N ILE A 172 -4.54 15.80 2.48
CA ILE A 172 -5.48 14.80 1.98
C ILE A 172 -6.82 14.97 2.65
N SER A 173 -7.87 15.20 1.86
CA SER A 173 -9.26 15.17 2.31
C SER A 173 -9.77 13.75 2.31
N VAL A 174 -10.33 13.30 3.43
CA VAL A 174 -10.84 11.95 3.62
C VAL A 174 -12.34 11.97 3.88
N SER A 175 -13.10 11.11 3.20
CA SER A 175 -14.49 10.79 3.52
C SER A 175 -14.62 9.30 3.85
N ILE A 176 -15.40 8.95 4.87
CA ILE A 176 -15.70 7.56 5.25
C ILE A 176 -17.18 7.31 5.07
N VAL A 177 -17.55 6.23 4.40
CA VAL A 177 -18.92 5.68 4.37
C VAL A 177 -18.95 4.43 5.23
N GLU A 178 -19.79 4.42 6.28
CA GLU A 178 -19.92 3.30 7.23
C GLU A 178 -21.39 2.95 7.42
N SER A 179 -21.74 1.68 7.22
CA SER A 179 -23.12 1.21 7.27
C SER A 179 -23.68 1.11 8.69
N ASN A 180 -22.83 0.83 9.68
CA ASN A 180 -23.25 0.73 11.08
C ASN A 180 -23.33 2.12 11.72
N GLU A 181 -24.52 2.50 12.18
CA GLU A 181 -24.80 3.84 12.74
C GLU A 181 -23.98 4.14 14.00
N ASP A 182 -23.86 3.19 14.93
CA ASP A 182 -23.10 3.38 16.16
C ASP A 182 -21.60 3.53 15.86
N ARG A 183 -21.12 2.77 14.88
CA ARG A 183 -19.72 2.85 14.44
C ARG A 183 -19.44 4.16 13.71
N SER A 184 -20.33 4.63 12.85
CA SER A 184 -20.17 5.92 12.16
C SER A 184 -20.13 7.09 13.14
N LYS A 185 -21.02 7.08 14.17
CA LYS A 185 -20.99 8.07 15.25
C LYS A 185 -19.67 8.06 16.02
N TYR A 186 -19.22 6.84 16.42
CA TYR A 186 -17.94 6.70 17.09
C TYR A 186 -16.77 7.28 16.29
N ILE A 187 -16.72 6.98 14.98
CA ILE A 187 -15.67 7.48 14.09
C ILE A 187 -15.73 9.00 13.99
N ALA A 188 -16.93 9.57 13.79
CA ALA A 188 -17.14 11.01 13.71
C ALA A 188 -16.68 11.75 14.98
N ASP A 189 -16.86 11.14 16.16
CA ASP A 189 -16.38 11.69 17.44
C ASP A 189 -14.86 11.65 17.60
N GLN A 190 -14.18 10.72 16.91
CA GLN A 190 -12.73 10.50 17.04
C GLN A 190 -11.90 11.21 15.98
N LEU A 191 -12.49 11.58 14.84
CA LEU A 191 -11.82 12.24 13.72
C LEU A 191 -12.29 13.70 13.61
N SER A 192 -11.36 14.59 13.32
CA SER A 192 -11.63 16.04 13.33
C SER A 192 -11.86 16.63 11.93
N ASN A 193 -11.23 16.05 10.92
CA ASN A 193 -11.22 16.59 9.54
C ASN A 193 -11.79 15.61 8.50
N THR A 194 -12.21 14.43 8.93
CA THR A 194 -12.79 13.41 8.05
C THR A 194 -14.31 13.54 8.01
N LEU A 195 -14.89 13.62 6.81
CA LEU A 195 -16.32 13.52 6.63
C LEU A 195 -16.78 12.08 6.85
N VAL A 196 -17.71 11.86 7.78
CA VAL A 196 -18.25 10.52 8.05
C VAL A 196 -19.74 10.50 7.64
N LEU A 197 -20.04 9.62 6.69
CA LEU A 197 -21.39 9.40 6.18
C LEU A 197 -21.89 8.03 6.66
N ASN A 198 -23.13 8.00 7.18
CA ASN A 198 -23.74 6.75 7.60
C ASN A 198 -24.65 6.18 6.50
N GLY A 199 -24.33 4.99 6.02
CA GLY A 199 -25.17 4.24 5.07
C GLY A 199 -24.42 3.20 4.28
N ASP A 200 -25.08 2.66 3.26
CA ASP A 200 -24.54 1.61 2.38
C ASP A 200 -23.52 2.21 1.41
N GLY A 201 -22.33 1.63 1.34
CA GLY A 201 -21.27 2.03 0.41
C GLY A 201 -21.60 1.78 -1.08
N LEU A 202 -22.70 1.11 -1.38
CA LEU A 202 -23.22 0.94 -2.74
C LEU A 202 -24.31 1.96 -3.09
N ASP A 203 -24.76 2.76 -2.13
CA ASP A 203 -25.75 3.82 -2.35
C ASP A 203 -25.11 4.95 -3.16
N GLN A 204 -25.68 5.21 -4.34
CA GLN A 204 -25.18 6.20 -5.28
C GLN A 204 -25.32 7.63 -4.73
N ASP A 205 -26.38 7.92 -3.98
CA ASP A 205 -26.61 9.25 -3.41
C ASP A 205 -25.56 9.56 -2.35
N LEU A 206 -25.20 8.58 -1.51
CA LEU A 206 -24.10 8.70 -0.54
C LEU A 206 -22.72 8.84 -1.21
N LEU A 207 -22.49 8.10 -2.29
CA LEU A 207 -21.24 8.24 -3.04
C LEU A 207 -21.14 9.61 -3.73
N ASP A 208 -22.25 10.15 -4.21
CA ASP A 208 -22.30 11.51 -4.77
C ASP A 208 -22.11 12.56 -3.65
N GLU A 209 -22.63 12.36 -2.43
CA GLU A 209 -22.37 13.20 -1.25
C GLU A 209 -20.91 13.13 -0.82
N ALA A 210 -20.29 11.93 -0.86
CA ALA A 210 -18.85 11.75 -0.66
C ALA A 210 -18.00 12.34 -1.80
N ASN A 211 -18.63 12.86 -2.86
CA ASN A 211 -18.01 13.48 -4.02
C ASN A 211 -17.13 12.52 -4.84
N ILE A 212 -17.67 11.33 -5.17
CA ILE A 212 -16.94 10.28 -5.91
C ILE A 212 -16.43 10.76 -7.28
N LYS A 213 -17.11 11.71 -7.92
CA LYS A 213 -16.73 12.24 -9.25
C LYS A 213 -15.42 13.01 -9.25
N ASP A 214 -15.04 13.57 -8.10
CA ASP A 214 -13.81 14.35 -7.92
C ASP A 214 -12.79 13.61 -7.03
N ALA A 215 -13.10 12.38 -6.61
CA ALA A 215 -12.19 11.58 -5.80
C ALA A 215 -11.02 11.08 -6.65
N ASP A 216 -9.80 11.18 -6.09
CA ASP A 216 -8.60 10.62 -6.72
C ASP A 216 -8.50 9.12 -6.47
N LEU A 217 -8.98 8.66 -5.29
CA LEU A 217 -8.88 7.27 -4.88
C LEU A 217 -10.07 6.83 -4.03
N LEU A 218 -10.59 5.65 -4.31
CA LEU A 218 -11.58 4.96 -3.49
C LEU A 218 -10.96 3.72 -2.85
N LEU A 219 -11.11 3.58 -1.54
CA LEU A 219 -10.63 2.46 -0.75
C LEU A 219 -11.81 1.63 -0.27
N ALA A 220 -11.96 0.39 -0.76
CA ALA A 220 -12.98 -0.54 -0.29
C ALA A 220 -12.38 -1.47 0.77
N LEU A 221 -12.69 -1.16 2.04
CA LEU A 221 -12.08 -1.78 3.23
C LEU A 221 -13.12 -2.46 4.12
N THR A 222 -14.22 -2.95 3.53
CA THR A 222 -15.24 -3.71 4.26
C THR A 222 -14.78 -5.14 4.54
N ASN A 223 -15.52 -5.88 5.36
CA ASN A 223 -15.25 -7.30 5.64
C ASN A 223 -15.79 -8.24 4.56
N ASP A 224 -16.50 -7.71 3.57
CA ASP A 224 -17.17 -8.47 2.51
C ASP A 224 -16.43 -8.27 1.18
N ASP A 225 -15.81 -9.34 0.68
CA ASP A 225 -14.99 -9.33 -0.53
C ASP A 225 -15.81 -8.97 -1.77
N GLU A 226 -17.04 -9.49 -1.87
CA GLU A 226 -17.95 -9.24 -2.99
C GLU A 226 -18.36 -7.77 -3.04
N THR A 227 -18.71 -7.19 -1.91
CA THR A 227 -19.00 -5.75 -1.79
C THR A 227 -17.79 -4.92 -2.21
N ASN A 228 -16.58 -5.26 -1.75
CA ASN A 228 -15.36 -4.54 -2.13
C ASN A 228 -15.10 -4.59 -3.64
N ILE A 229 -15.37 -5.73 -4.28
CA ILE A 229 -15.23 -5.89 -5.73
C ILE A 229 -16.26 -5.03 -6.47
N ILE A 230 -17.54 -5.02 -6.04
CA ILE A 230 -18.58 -4.21 -6.65
C ILE A 230 -18.25 -2.73 -6.53
N ILE A 231 -17.78 -2.27 -5.35
CA ILE A 231 -17.35 -0.90 -5.11
C ILE A 231 -16.20 -0.52 -6.06
N SER A 232 -15.25 -1.42 -6.32
CA SER A 232 -14.19 -1.18 -7.30
C SER A 232 -14.75 -0.94 -8.72
N ALA A 233 -15.77 -1.69 -9.11
CA ALA A 233 -16.43 -1.47 -10.40
C ALA A 233 -17.16 -0.11 -10.46
N VAL A 234 -17.78 0.32 -9.34
CA VAL A 234 -18.39 1.65 -9.22
C VAL A 234 -17.33 2.76 -9.31
N ALA A 235 -16.20 2.61 -8.65
CA ALA A 235 -15.08 3.55 -8.75
C ALA A 235 -14.63 3.70 -10.21
N ARG A 236 -14.39 2.59 -10.91
CA ARG A 236 -14.00 2.59 -12.32
C ARG A 236 -15.02 3.30 -13.22
N LYS A 237 -16.33 3.09 -13.00
CA LYS A 237 -17.40 3.78 -13.73
C LYS A 237 -17.28 5.31 -13.58
N ASN A 238 -16.85 5.78 -12.41
CA ASN A 238 -16.61 7.19 -12.10
C ASN A 238 -15.20 7.67 -12.45
N LYS A 239 -14.37 6.86 -13.11
CA LYS A 239 -12.98 7.15 -13.47
C LYS A 239 -12.09 7.42 -12.23
N CYS A 240 -12.48 6.90 -11.09
CA CYS A 240 -11.74 6.94 -9.84
C CYS A 240 -10.92 5.64 -9.69
N GLU A 241 -9.66 5.75 -9.30
CA GLU A 241 -8.85 4.58 -8.97
C GLU A 241 -9.35 3.91 -7.70
N SER A 242 -9.10 2.60 -7.55
CA SER A 242 -9.50 1.88 -6.36
C SER A 242 -8.42 0.98 -5.80
N ILE A 243 -8.35 0.90 -4.47
CA ILE A 243 -7.63 -0.14 -3.75
C ILE A 243 -8.67 -0.89 -2.91
N ILE A 244 -8.70 -2.20 -3.03
CA ILE A 244 -9.63 -3.02 -2.26
C ILE A 244 -8.89 -4.04 -1.41
N ILE A 245 -9.46 -4.40 -0.28
CA ILE A 245 -9.02 -5.58 0.47
C ILE A 245 -9.83 -6.79 0.02
N VAL A 246 -9.13 -7.93 -0.12
CA VAL A 246 -9.73 -9.20 -0.47
C VAL A 246 -9.10 -10.29 0.39
N ASN A 247 -9.95 -11.04 1.09
CA ASN A 247 -9.54 -12.13 1.96
C ASN A 247 -9.43 -13.48 1.22
N ASN A 248 -10.21 -13.66 0.15
CA ASN A 248 -10.14 -14.86 -0.66
C ASN A 248 -9.14 -14.69 -1.82
N SER A 249 -8.06 -15.46 -1.79
CA SER A 249 -6.99 -15.40 -2.81
C SER A 249 -7.47 -15.74 -4.23
N GLU A 250 -8.58 -16.45 -4.38
CA GLU A 250 -9.13 -16.76 -5.72
C GLU A 250 -9.56 -15.49 -6.48
N TYR A 251 -10.04 -14.47 -5.77
CA TYR A 251 -10.39 -13.19 -6.41
C TYR A 251 -9.16 -12.43 -6.95
N ASN A 252 -7.97 -12.67 -6.40
CA ASN A 252 -6.74 -12.09 -6.95
C ASN A 252 -6.47 -12.54 -8.39
N LYS A 253 -6.88 -13.78 -8.74
CA LYS A 253 -6.75 -14.30 -10.11
C LYS A 253 -7.70 -13.64 -11.09
N LEU A 254 -8.79 -13.06 -10.59
CA LEU A 254 -9.82 -12.37 -11.40
C LEU A 254 -9.58 -10.86 -11.50
N LYS A 255 -8.54 -10.34 -10.86
CA LYS A 255 -8.23 -8.92 -10.79
C LYS A 255 -8.27 -8.24 -12.16
N ASP A 256 -7.55 -8.78 -13.12
CA ASP A 256 -7.43 -8.19 -14.46
C ASP A 256 -8.77 -8.29 -15.24
N VAL A 257 -9.47 -9.42 -15.11
CA VAL A 257 -10.79 -9.65 -15.74
C VAL A 257 -11.83 -8.67 -15.18
N LEU A 258 -11.79 -8.43 -13.87
CA LEU A 258 -12.71 -7.52 -13.19
C LEU A 258 -12.28 -6.05 -13.32
N GLY A 259 -11.05 -5.79 -13.80
CA GLY A 259 -10.50 -4.46 -13.96
C GLY A 259 -10.30 -3.74 -12.62
N ILE A 260 -9.88 -4.48 -11.59
CA ILE A 260 -9.57 -3.95 -10.27
C ILE A 260 -8.18 -3.34 -10.32
N SER A 261 -8.02 -2.09 -9.91
CA SER A 261 -6.73 -1.39 -9.99
C SER A 261 -5.70 -2.02 -9.06
N LYS A 262 -6.02 -2.16 -7.77
CA LYS A 262 -5.12 -2.75 -6.77
C LYS A 262 -5.89 -3.59 -5.75
N VAL A 263 -5.30 -4.73 -5.38
CA VAL A 263 -5.82 -5.62 -4.33
C VAL A 263 -4.79 -5.75 -3.22
N VAL A 264 -5.24 -5.57 -1.99
CA VAL A 264 -4.46 -5.81 -0.77
C VAL A 264 -4.96 -7.09 -0.10
N ASP A 265 -4.06 -8.04 0.11
CA ASP A 265 -4.35 -9.29 0.82
C ASP A 265 -3.84 -9.22 2.27
N PRO A 266 -4.73 -9.09 3.27
CA PRO A 266 -4.34 -8.98 4.67
C PRO A 266 -3.58 -10.21 5.19
N ARG A 267 -3.84 -11.39 4.61
CA ARG A 267 -3.18 -12.64 5.01
C ARG A 267 -1.73 -12.64 4.58
N LYS A 268 -1.43 -12.22 3.34
CA LYS A 268 -0.04 -12.11 2.83
C LYS A 268 0.78 -11.15 3.70
N ILE A 269 0.21 -10.00 4.05
CA ILE A 269 0.87 -9.01 4.92
C ILE A 269 1.19 -9.64 6.29
N THR A 270 0.21 -10.32 6.89
CA THR A 270 0.38 -10.96 8.21
C THR A 270 1.44 -12.07 8.15
N VAL A 271 1.39 -12.93 7.14
CA VAL A 271 2.36 -14.02 6.96
C VAL A 271 3.77 -13.47 6.77
N SER A 272 3.96 -12.46 5.93
CA SER A 272 5.26 -11.81 5.72
C SER A 272 5.83 -11.25 7.03
N LYS A 273 4.99 -10.64 7.87
CA LYS A 273 5.40 -10.12 9.18
C LYS A 273 5.84 -11.23 10.14
N ILE A 274 5.10 -12.35 10.14
CA ILE A 274 5.44 -13.54 10.95
C ILE A 274 6.76 -14.15 10.47
N LEU A 275 6.92 -14.36 9.16
CA LEU A 275 8.13 -14.94 8.59
C LEU A 275 9.37 -14.09 8.89
N LYS A 276 9.26 -12.77 8.76
CA LYS A 276 10.32 -11.83 9.16
C LYS A 276 10.78 -12.07 10.61
N HIS A 277 9.86 -12.36 11.52
CA HIS A 277 10.18 -12.57 12.93
C HIS A 277 10.75 -13.97 13.23
N ILE A 278 10.25 -15.01 12.54
CA ILE A 278 10.68 -16.40 12.76
C ILE A 278 12.09 -16.64 12.24
N HIS A 279 12.42 -16.08 11.08
CA HIS A 279 13.76 -16.16 10.54
C HIS A 279 14.72 -15.32 11.37
N LYS A 280 15.18 -15.87 12.51
CA LYS A 280 16.16 -15.30 13.44
C LYS A 280 17.59 -15.26 12.84
N GLY A 281 17.74 -14.86 11.60
CA GLY A 281 18.99 -14.58 10.93
C GLY A 281 19.05 -13.11 10.55
N LYS A 282 20.08 -12.69 9.85
CA LYS A 282 20.19 -11.33 9.26
C LYS A 282 19.17 -11.06 8.13
N ILE A 283 17.97 -11.68 8.20
CA ILE A 283 16.90 -11.48 7.23
C ILE A 283 16.01 -10.36 7.76
N GLU A 284 16.09 -9.21 7.12
CA GLU A 284 15.34 -8.02 7.54
C GLU A 284 13.89 -8.03 7.03
N SER A 285 13.64 -8.69 5.91
CA SER A 285 12.29 -8.82 5.35
C SER A 285 12.17 -10.05 4.44
N VAL A 286 10.99 -10.65 4.43
CA VAL A 286 10.61 -11.76 3.55
C VAL A 286 9.27 -11.41 2.93
N PHE A 287 9.18 -11.48 1.59
CA PHE A 287 7.91 -11.40 0.88
C PHE A 287 7.96 -12.25 -0.38
N ALA A 288 6.78 -12.69 -0.79
CA ALA A 288 6.61 -13.38 -2.03
C ALA A 288 6.71 -12.36 -3.18
N ILE A 289 7.67 -12.56 -4.06
CA ILE A 289 7.88 -11.73 -5.25
C ILE A 289 6.95 -12.16 -6.38
N ASP A 290 6.45 -13.41 -6.37
CA ASP A 290 5.48 -13.90 -7.34
C ASP A 290 4.52 -14.92 -6.72
N ASN A 291 3.37 -15.09 -7.36
CA ASN A 291 2.30 -16.01 -6.94
C ASN A 291 2.55 -17.47 -7.38
N ASN A 292 3.78 -18.00 -7.29
CA ASN A 292 4.02 -19.42 -7.46
C ASN A 292 4.18 -20.11 -6.13
#